data_70064de633ca9904e3eee5a9e01ccf90
#
_entry.id   70064de633ca9904e3eee5a9e01ccf90
#
_cell.length_a   1.000
_cell.length_b   1.000
_cell.length_c   1.000
_cell.angle_alpha   90.00
_cell.angle_beta   90.00
_cell.angle_gamma   90.00
#
_symmetry.space_group_name_H-M   'P 1'
#
loop_
_entity.id
_entity.type
_entity.pdbx_description
1 polymer ?
#
loop_
_entity_poly.entity_id
_entity_poly.type
_entity_poly.pdbx_seq_one_letter_code
_entity_poly.pdbx_strand_id
1 'polypeptide(L)'
;CTAYDNKDIKTCENADGFAAKLTCGEGNVFDGCISYCNSDDGWDLYAKPATGSIGVVTIKNCIAFGNGKLTDGSGSANGDMNGFKLGGSNGACPTPHVVENCLAFNNGATGFTDNGNGGAIKMSNCIAVNNGIYDKNKANFMCYRTSEDAEYTNIVSAATSKNAATDQF
;
A
#
# COMPACT_ATOMS: atom_id res chain seq x y z
N CYS A 1 -8.41 -5.41 13.59
CA CYS A 1 -7.04 -5.48 14.16
C CYS A 1 -6.33 -4.15 14.04
N THR A 2 -5.28 -3.96 14.86
CA THR A 2 -4.41 -2.77 14.77
C THR A 2 -2.96 -3.24 14.77
N ALA A 3 -2.14 -2.70 13.87
CA ALA A 3 -0.71 -2.97 13.75
C ALA A 3 0.08 -1.65 13.69
N TYR A 4 1.04 -1.47 14.58
CA TYR A 4 1.85 -0.26 14.64
C TYR A 4 3.23 -0.53 15.27
N ASP A 5 4.17 0.39 15.06
CA ASP A 5 5.53 0.35 15.56
C ASP A 5 6.31 -0.92 15.21
N ASN A 6 5.95 -1.55 14.06
CA ASN A 6 6.76 -2.65 13.55
C ASN A 6 8.04 -2.09 12.94
N LYS A 7 9.17 -2.70 13.33
CA LYS A 7 10.50 -2.29 12.91
C LYS A 7 11.43 -3.46 12.69
N ASP A 8 12.05 -3.53 11.53
CA ASP A 8 13.26 -4.32 11.35
C ASP A 8 14.45 -3.56 11.95
N ILE A 9 15.13 -4.17 12.89
CA ILE A 9 16.24 -3.53 13.65
C ILE A 9 17.43 -3.18 12.75
N LYS A 10 17.63 -3.91 11.65
CA LYS A 10 18.80 -3.75 10.78
C LYS A 10 18.55 -2.79 9.61
N THR A 11 17.46 -2.96 8.90
CA THR A 11 17.23 -2.26 7.64
C THR A 11 16.00 -1.37 7.65
N CYS A 12 15.05 -1.63 8.55
CA CYS A 12 13.70 -1.09 8.58
C CYS A 12 12.85 -1.47 7.35
N GLU A 13 13.34 -2.36 6.49
CA GLU A 13 12.57 -2.97 5.40
C GLU A 13 11.75 -4.15 5.90
N ASN A 14 10.68 -4.50 5.20
CA ASN A 14 9.81 -5.65 5.48
C ASN A 14 9.19 -5.66 6.89
N ALA A 15 9.10 -4.54 7.55
CA ALA A 15 8.42 -4.39 8.82
C ALA A 15 7.10 -3.66 8.63
N ASP A 16 6.22 -4.34 7.90
CA ASP A 16 4.88 -3.88 7.53
C ASP A 16 3.90 -3.99 8.70
N GLY A 17 2.80 -3.25 8.63
CA GLY A 17 1.68 -3.44 9.54
C GLY A 17 1.00 -4.79 9.31
N PHE A 18 0.63 -5.07 8.06
CA PHE A 18 0.05 -6.33 7.62
C PHE A 18 0.70 -6.79 6.31
N ALA A 19 1.08 -8.07 6.25
CA ALA A 19 1.74 -8.64 5.09
C ALA A 19 1.08 -9.96 4.66
N ALA A 20 0.27 -9.92 3.59
CA ALA A 20 -0.23 -11.10 2.90
C ALA A 20 0.54 -11.24 1.59
N LYS A 21 1.74 -11.81 1.65
CA LYS A 21 2.70 -11.76 0.54
C LYS A 21 3.39 -13.09 0.25
N LEU A 22 4.08 -13.17 -0.89
CA LEU A 22 4.91 -14.27 -1.38
C LEU A 22 4.13 -15.56 -1.71
N THR A 23 3.81 -16.40 -0.73
CA THR A 23 3.13 -17.70 -0.92
C THR A 23 1.73 -17.72 -0.33
N CYS A 24 1.12 -16.55 -0.15
CA CYS A 24 -0.21 -16.42 0.42
C CYS A 24 -1.29 -16.99 -0.54
N GLY A 25 -2.15 -17.85 -0.04
CA GLY A 25 -3.25 -18.44 -0.82
C GLY A 25 -4.49 -17.54 -0.89
N GLU A 26 -5.58 -18.06 -1.45
CA GLU A 26 -6.85 -17.37 -1.62
C GLU A 26 -7.60 -17.14 -0.30
N GLY A 27 -8.52 -16.17 -0.30
CA GLY A 27 -9.50 -15.96 0.76
C GLY A 27 -9.02 -15.11 1.94
N ASN A 28 -7.89 -14.40 1.82
CA ASN A 28 -7.43 -13.48 2.85
C ASN A 28 -8.25 -12.20 2.83
N VAL A 29 -8.81 -11.82 3.97
CA VAL A 29 -9.63 -10.63 4.14
C VAL A 29 -9.14 -9.81 5.33
N PHE A 30 -8.85 -8.53 5.10
CA PHE A 30 -8.66 -7.54 6.13
C PHE A 30 -9.91 -6.64 6.18
N ASP A 31 -10.62 -6.65 7.28
CA ASP A 31 -11.84 -5.87 7.48
C ASP A 31 -11.76 -5.07 8.78
N GLY A 32 -11.93 -3.75 8.69
CA GLY A 32 -11.89 -2.86 9.84
C GLY A 32 -10.53 -2.79 10.53
N CYS A 33 -9.43 -2.95 9.80
CA CYS A 33 -8.07 -2.93 10.36
C CYS A 33 -7.43 -1.55 10.25
N ILE A 34 -6.54 -1.26 11.19
CA ILE A 34 -5.76 0.00 11.23
C ILE A 34 -4.26 -0.35 11.22
N SER A 35 -3.51 0.27 10.31
CA SER A 35 -2.06 0.16 10.24
C SER A 35 -1.43 1.54 10.28
N TYR A 36 -0.56 1.81 11.27
CA TYR A 36 0.06 3.12 11.36
C TYR A 36 1.46 3.07 11.98
N CYS A 37 2.27 4.04 11.61
CA CYS A 37 3.60 4.22 12.17
C CYS A 37 4.46 2.95 12.15
N ASN A 38 4.40 2.19 11.06
CA ASN A 38 5.33 1.09 10.79
C ASN A 38 6.54 1.64 10.02
N SER A 39 7.70 1.00 10.14
CA SER A 39 8.91 1.49 9.47
C SER A 39 8.93 1.25 7.97
N ASP A 40 8.10 0.34 7.47
CA ASP A 40 7.91 0.05 6.06
C ASP A 40 6.46 0.36 5.64
N ASP A 41 5.72 -0.54 5.06
CA ASP A 41 4.38 -0.31 4.55
C ASP A 41 3.27 -0.52 5.58
N GLY A 42 2.11 0.08 5.35
CA GLY A 42 0.90 -0.24 6.12
C GLY A 42 0.37 -1.64 5.76
N TRP A 43 0.18 -1.92 4.48
CA TRP A 43 -0.08 -3.23 3.90
C TRP A 43 0.94 -3.54 2.81
N ASP A 44 1.45 -4.77 2.79
CA ASP A 44 2.32 -5.29 1.72
C ASP A 44 1.75 -6.60 1.15
N LEU A 45 1.33 -6.56 -0.12
CA LEU A 45 0.85 -7.70 -0.90
C LEU A 45 1.87 -8.15 -1.96
N TYR A 46 3.14 -8.06 -1.63
CA TYR A 46 4.23 -8.34 -2.57
C TYR A 46 4.25 -9.79 -3.04
N ALA A 47 4.38 -9.96 -4.35
CA ALA A 47 4.64 -11.23 -5.02
C ALA A 47 5.89 -11.13 -5.89
N LYS A 48 6.55 -12.24 -6.19
CA LYS A 48 7.73 -12.27 -7.05
C LYS A 48 7.73 -13.51 -7.97
N PRO A 49 8.40 -13.48 -9.15
CA PRO A 49 8.39 -14.58 -10.12
C PRO A 49 8.77 -15.93 -9.52
N ALA A 50 9.70 -15.94 -8.56
CA ALA A 50 10.16 -17.18 -7.93
C ALA A 50 9.08 -17.91 -7.11
N THR A 51 8.05 -17.18 -6.65
CA THR A 51 6.94 -17.75 -5.87
C THR A 51 5.62 -17.73 -6.64
N GLY A 52 5.56 -17.01 -7.75
CA GLY A 52 4.33 -16.77 -8.52
C GLY A 52 3.41 -15.73 -7.90
N SER A 53 2.24 -15.58 -8.51
CA SER A 53 1.16 -14.73 -7.97
C SER A 53 0.65 -15.26 -6.64
N ILE A 54 0.23 -14.37 -5.75
CA ILE A 54 -0.49 -14.72 -4.53
C ILE A 54 -1.98 -14.86 -4.81
N GLY A 55 -2.74 -15.41 -3.88
CA GLY A 55 -4.20 -15.42 -3.94
C GLY A 55 -4.79 -14.00 -3.83
N VAL A 56 -6.02 -13.83 -4.29
CA VAL A 56 -6.74 -12.57 -4.18
C VAL A 56 -6.90 -12.19 -2.70
N VAL A 57 -6.50 -10.98 -2.37
CA VAL A 57 -6.68 -10.39 -1.04
C VAL A 57 -7.75 -9.30 -1.12
N THR A 58 -8.69 -9.31 -0.18
CA THR A 58 -9.68 -8.24 0.01
C THR A 58 -9.29 -7.37 1.20
N ILE A 59 -9.16 -6.06 0.98
CA ILE A 59 -8.92 -5.07 2.04
C ILE A 59 -10.13 -4.14 2.07
N LYS A 60 -10.86 -4.09 3.17
CA LYS A 60 -12.05 -3.24 3.28
C LYS A 60 -12.19 -2.57 4.64
N ASN A 61 -12.77 -1.36 4.63
CA ASN A 61 -13.00 -0.58 5.85
C ASN A 61 -11.70 -0.34 6.67
N CYS A 62 -10.55 -0.23 5.98
CA CYS A 62 -9.24 -0.17 6.61
C CYS A 62 -8.61 1.22 6.52
N ILE A 63 -7.70 1.51 7.46
CA ILE A 63 -7.01 2.81 7.54
C ILE A 63 -5.50 2.58 7.61
N ALA A 64 -4.74 3.28 6.76
CA ALA A 64 -3.28 3.31 6.77
C ALA A 64 -2.76 4.74 6.94
N PHE A 65 -1.97 5.04 7.97
CA PHE A 65 -1.41 6.38 8.13
C PHE A 65 -0.05 6.42 8.83
N GLY A 66 0.73 7.45 8.51
CA GLY A 66 1.98 7.74 9.19
C GLY A 66 3.07 6.67 9.02
N ASN A 67 2.92 5.72 8.08
CA ASN A 67 3.93 4.70 7.84
C ASN A 67 5.21 5.32 7.25
N GLY A 68 6.36 4.74 7.58
CA GLY A 68 7.71 5.25 7.33
C GLY A 68 8.39 5.82 8.57
N LYS A 69 7.64 6.08 9.64
CA LYS A 69 8.18 6.46 10.96
C LYS A 69 7.36 5.84 12.06
N LEU A 70 8.05 5.42 13.12
CA LEU A 70 7.42 4.92 14.35
C LEU A 70 6.79 6.04 15.17
N THR A 71 6.02 5.70 16.18
CA THR A 71 5.38 6.68 17.08
C THR A 71 6.39 7.53 17.87
N ASP A 72 7.61 7.05 18.08
CA ASP A 72 8.70 7.79 18.69
C ASP A 72 9.42 8.73 17.71
N GLY A 73 8.98 8.79 16.44
CA GLY A 73 9.59 9.57 15.37
C GLY A 73 10.82 8.94 14.73
N SER A 74 11.30 7.80 15.23
CA SER A 74 12.37 7.05 14.57
C SER A 74 11.83 6.40 13.29
N GLY A 75 12.70 6.18 12.34
CA GLY A 75 12.34 5.58 11.06
C GLY A 75 13.59 5.36 10.23
N SER A 76 13.41 4.87 9.03
CA SER A 76 14.50 4.56 8.12
C SER A 76 14.26 5.18 6.75
N ALA A 77 15.33 5.44 6.06
CA ALA A 77 15.29 5.81 4.64
C ALA A 77 15.12 4.60 3.70
N ASN A 78 15.07 3.38 4.22
CA ASN A 78 15.07 2.15 3.43
C ASN A 78 13.68 1.50 3.31
N GLY A 79 12.72 1.84 4.15
CA GLY A 79 11.34 1.36 4.01
C GLY A 79 10.64 1.99 2.80
N ASP A 80 9.69 1.28 2.21
CA ASP A 80 8.89 1.78 1.09
C ASP A 80 7.84 2.82 1.53
N MET A 81 7.42 2.78 2.79
CA MET A 81 6.61 3.79 3.50
C MET A 81 5.22 4.05 2.89
N ASN A 82 4.66 3.09 2.16
CA ASN A 82 3.34 3.23 1.56
C ASN A 82 2.21 2.95 2.58
N GLY A 83 1.01 3.44 2.28
CA GLY A 83 -0.20 3.04 2.99
C GLY A 83 -0.62 1.64 2.61
N PHE A 84 -0.98 1.45 1.33
CA PHE A 84 -1.40 0.16 0.76
C PHE A 84 -0.55 -0.15 -0.47
N LYS A 85 0.33 -1.14 -0.35
CA LYS A 85 1.16 -1.67 -1.43
C LYS A 85 0.54 -2.96 -1.95
N LEU A 86 -0.05 -2.87 -3.15
CA LEU A 86 -0.94 -3.88 -3.71
C LEU A 86 -0.26 -4.82 -4.71
N GLY A 87 1.01 -5.11 -4.51
CA GLY A 87 1.69 -6.06 -5.38
C GLY A 87 3.19 -5.84 -5.53
N GLY A 88 3.73 -6.33 -6.64
CA GLY A 88 5.16 -6.26 -6.97
C GLY A 88 5.48 -6.84 -8.35
N SER A 89 6.79 -6.95 -8.65
CA SER A 89 7.33 -7.72 -9.79
C SER A 89 7.06 -7.19 -11.20
N ASN A 90 6.76 -5.90 -11.36
CA ASN A 90 6.64 -5.25 -12.68
C ASN A 90 5.76 -6.03 -13.68
N GLY A 91 4.58 -6.45 -13.23
CA GLY A 91 3.59 -7.16 -14.04
C GLY A 91 3.75 -8.68 -14.09
N ALA A 92 4.84 -9.24 -13.58
CA ALA A 92 5.11 -10.68 -13.68
C ALA A 92 4.25 -11.56 -12.75
N CYS A 93 3.59 -10.96 -11.75
CA CYS A 93 2.75 -11.66 -10.77
C CYS A 93 1.39 -10.96 -10.65
N PRO A 94 0.55 -10.97 -11.70
CA PRO A 94 -0.72 -10.26 -11.68
C PRO A 94 -1.70 -10.91 -10.69
N THR A 95 -2.36 -10.07 -9.87
CA THR A 95 -3.41 -10.53 -8.95
C THR A 95 -4.51 -9.46 -8.84
N PRO A 96 -5.79 -9.79 -9.06
CA PRO A 96 -6.89 -8.85 -9.04
C PRO A 96 -7.40 -8.60 -7.62
N HIS A 97 -6.58 -7.95 -6.78
CA HIS A 97 -6.95 -7.59 -5.42
C HIS A 97 -8.17 -6.67 -5.38
N VAL A 98 -8.89 -6.70 -4.25
CA VAL A 98 -10.08 -5.88 -4.01
C VAL A 98 -9.81 -4.93 -2.83
N VAL A 99 -10.04 -3.62 -3.03
CA VAL A 99 -9.84 -2.60 -1.99
C VAL A 99 -11.09 -1.71 -1.91
N GLU A 100 -11.75 -1.70 -0.77
CA GLU A 100 -13.04 -1.03 -0.60
C GLU A 100 -13.10 -0.19 0.68
N ASN A 101 -13.66 1.02 0.59
CA ASN A 101 -13.90 1.88 1.75
C ASN A 101 -12.65 2.11 2.61
N CYS A 102 -11.49 2.32 1.98
CA CYS A 102 -10.22 2.46 2.68
C CYS A 102 -9.74 3.92 2.68
N LEU A 103 -8.97 4.27 3.73
CA LEU A 103 -8.38 5.58 3.90
C LEU A 103 -6.86 5.47 4.06
N ALA A 104 -6.10 6.24 3.26
CA ALA A 104 -4.66 6.39 3.40
C ALA A 104 -4.29 7.86 3.62
N PHE A 105 -3.61 8.20 4.71
CA PHE A 105 -3.20 9.58 4.93
C PHE A 105 -1.84 9.71 5.63
N ASN A 106 -1.13 10.78 5.30
CA ASN A 106 0.15 11.12 5.91
C ASN A 106 1.19 9.97 5.89
N ASN A 107 1.14 9.08 4.90
CA ASN A 107 2.20 8.08 4.73
C ASN A 107 3.45 8.71 4.09
N GLY A 108 4.60 8.17 4.41
CA GLY A 108 5.89 8.68 3.93
C GLY A 108 6.02 8.66 2.41
N ALA A 109 5.47 7.63 1.79
CA ALA A 109 5.41 7.46 0.34
C ALA A 109 3.94 7.43 -0.15
N THR A 110 3.59 6.52 -1.05
CA THR A 110 2.29 6.51 -1.73
C THR A 110 1.16 6.07 -0.79
N GLY A 111 -0.01 6.69 -0.92
CA GLY A 111 -1.22 6.23 -0.21
C GLY A 111 -1.66 4.85 -0.67
N PHE A 112 -1.94 4.71 -1.98
CA PHE A 112 -2.28 3.43 -2.64
C PHE A 112 -1.39 3.24 -3.86
N THR A 113 -0.65 2.12 -3.92
CA THR A 113 0.19 1.80 -5.08
C THR A 113 -0.05 0.37 -5.56
N ASP A 114 -0.13 0.20 -6.89
CA ASP A 114 -0.10 -1.12 -7.52
C ASP A 114 1.26 -1.81 -7.32
N ASN A 115 2.31 -1.04 -7.12
CA ASN A 115 3.69 -1.48 -6.99
C ASN A 115 4.13 -2.47 -8.09
N GLY A 116 3.62 -2.27 -9.31
CA GLY A 116 3.90 -3.15 -10.44
C GLY A 116 3.06 -4.44 -10.48
N ASN A 117 1.92 -4.47 -9.82
CA ASN A 117 0.93 -5.53 -10.00
C ASN A 117 0.19 -5.32 -11.33
N GLY A 118 0.41 -6.22 -12.29
CA GLY A 118 -0.28 -6.20 -13.59
C GLY A 118 -1.69 -6.77 -13.59
N GLY A 119 -2.27 -7.05 -12.42
CA GLY A 119 -3.64 -7.60 -12.29
C GLY A 119 -4.73 -6.54 -12.40
N ALA A 120 -5.97 -6.99 -12.61
CA ALA A 120 -7.17 -6.16 -12.66
C ALA A 120 -7.63 -5.78 -11.25
N ILE A 121 -6.89 -4.88 -10.58
CA ILE A 121 -7.24 -4.40 -9.24
C ILE A 121 -8.61 -3.70 -9.29
N LYS A 122 -9.46 -3.97 -8.30
CA LYS A 122 -10.74 -3.28 -8.10
C LYS A 122 -10.67 -2.44 -6.84
N MET A 123 -10.77 -1.11 -7.00
CA MET A 123 -10.72 -0.18 -5.90
C MET A 123 -11.96 0.71 -5.90
N SER A 124 -12.68 0.76 -4.78
CA SER A 124 -13.88 1.57 -4.66
C SER A 124 -14.00 2.32 -3.33
N ASN A 125 -14.57 3.52 -3.38
CA ASN A 125 -14.83 4.36 -2.20
C ASN A 125 -13.56 4.59 -1.35
N CYS A 126 -12.41 4.77 -1.98
CA CYS A 126 -11.14 4.97 -1.30
C CYS A 126 -10.73 6.44 -1.30
N ILE A 127 -10.18 6.87 -0.17
CA ILE A 127 -9.75 8.26 0.05
C ILE A 127 -8.27 8.26 0.37
N ALA A 128 -7.50 9.13 -0.29
CA ALA A 128 -6.10 9.36 0.03
C ALA A 128 -5.83 10.85 0.27
N VAL A 129 -5.13 11.16 1.36
CA VAL A 129 -4.90 12.55 1.81
C VAL A 129 -3.45 12.74 2.24
N ASN A 130 -2.78 13.73 1.65
CA ASN A 130 -1.47 14.21 2.09
C ASN A 130 -0.38 13.10 2.21
N ASN A 131 -0.38 12.11 1.32
CA ASN A 131 0.69 11.10 1.23
C ASN A 131 1.90 11.65 0.44
N GLY A 132 3.00 10.93 0.44
CA GLY A 132 4.24 11.35 -0.20
C GLY A 132 5.03 12.38 0.62
N ILE A 133 4.93 12.34 1.97
CA ILE A 133 5.56 13.37 2.82
C ILE A 133 7.09 13.27 2.87
N TYR A 134 7.68 12.11 2.64
CA TYR A 134 9.13 11.90 2.67
C TYR A 134 9.74 11.63 1.28
N ASP A 135 8.94 11.25 0.29
CA ASP A 135 9.39 10.99 -1.08
C ASP A 135 8.60 11.82 -2.09
N LYS A 136 9.27 12.79 -2.69
CA LYS A 136 8.71 13.71 -3.71
C LYS A 136 8.25 13.03 -5.00
N ASN A 137 8.65 11.77 -5.24
CA ASN A 137 8.26 11.03 -6.43
C ASN A 137 7.00 10.17 -6.19
N LYS A 138 6.39 10.30 -5.01
CA LYS A 138 5.20 9.54 -4.61
C LYS A 138 3.98 10.45 -4.51
N ALA A 139 2.80 9.87 -4.59
CA ALA A 139 1.52 10.58 -4.66
C ALA A 139 0.47 9.93 -3.74
N ASN A 140 -0.74 10.45 -3.73
CA ASN A 140 -1.85 9.77 -3.06
C ASN A 140 -2.16 8.43 -3.73
N PHE A 141 -2.17 8.40 -5.07
CA PHE A 141 -2.42 7.18 -5.87
C PHE A 141 -1.33 7.01 -6.94
N MET A 142 -0.79 5.80 -7.03
CA MET A 142 0.12 5.37 -8.11
C MET A 142 -0.29 3.96 -8.57
N CYS A 143 -1.33 3.88 -9.41
CA CYS A 143 -1.99 2.65 -9.83
C CYS A 143 -2.02 2.51 -11.37
N TYR A 144 -0.94 2.88 -12.05
CA TYR A 144 -0.84 2.99 -13.51
C TYR A 144 -0.22 1.77 -14.21
N ARG A 145 0.19 0.75 -13.45
CA ARG A 145 0.84 -0.47 -13.99
C ARG A 145 -0.08 -1.68 -13.95
N THR A 146 -1.34 -1.47 -13.62
CA THR A 146 -2.39 -2.49 -13.57
C THR A 146 -2.89 -2.87 -14.98
N SER A 147 -3.68 -3.95 -15.06
CA SER A 147 -4.40 -4.35 -16.27
C SER A 147 -5.38 -3.26 -16.73
N GLU A 148 -5.70 -3.26 -18.03
CA GLU A 148 -6.76 -2.43 -18.61
C GLU A 148 -8.15 -2.71 -18.00
N ASP A 149 -8.34 -3.90 -17.42
CA ASP A 149 -9.59 -4.28 -16.75
C ASP A 149 -9.63 -3.80 -15.27
N ALA A 150 -8.65 -3.02 -14.80
CA ALA A 150 -8.67 -2.47 -13.47
C ALA A 150 -9.79 -1.42 -13.33
N GLU A 151 -10.48 -1.45 -12.19
CA GLU A 151 -11.63 -0.59 -11.93
C GLU A 151 -11.36 0.33 -10.72
N TYR A 152 -11.49 1.65 -10.94
CA TYR A 152 -11.34 2.67 -9.91
C TYR A 152 -12.62 3.51 -9.83
N THR A 153 -13.41 3.34 -8.75
CA THR A 153 -14.72 3.98 -8.59
C THR A 153 -14.79 4.78 -7.29
N ASN A 154 -15.34 5.99 -7.36
CA ASN A 154 -15.49 6.88 -6.18
C ASN A 154 -14.16 7.07 -5.43
N ILE A 155 -13.11 7.42 -6.16
CA ILE A 155 -11.77 7.67 -5.62
C ILE A 155 -11.64 9.17 -5.30
N VAL A 156 -11.18 9.48 -4.10
CA VAL A 156 -10.94 10.86 -3.65
C VAL A 156 -9.48 11.05 -3.31
N SER A 157 -8.83 11.95 -4.01
CA SER A 157 -7.49 12.45 -3.68
C SER A 157 -7.58 13.90 -3.20
N ALA A 158 -7.06 14.18 -2.03
CA ALA A 158 -7.11 15.51 -1.44
C ALA A 158 -5.81 15.89 -0.72
N ALA A 159 -5.49 17.20 -0.74
CA ALA A 159 -4.39 17.77 0.01
C ALA A 159 -3.08 16.95 -0.11
N THR A 160 -2.50 16.89 -1.29
CA THR A 160 -1.18 16.26 -1.48
C THR A 160 -0.10 17.02 -0.70
N SER A 161 0.96 16.33 -0.30
CA SER A 161 2.17 16.96 0.21
C SER A 161 2.73 17.96 -0.81
N LYS A 162 3.37 19.03 -0.35
CA LYS A 162 4.01 20.03 -1.21
C LYS A 162 5.05 19.43 -2.17
N ASN A 163 5.58 18.27 -1.83
CA ASN A 163 6.62 17.58 -2.59
C ASN A 163 6.08 16.34 -3.32
N ALA A 164 4.82 16.00 -3.16
CA ALA A 164 4.25 14.81 -3.77
C ALA A 164 4.15 14.94 -5.30
N ALA A 165 4.30 13.82 -5.99
CA ALA A 165 4.03 13.71 -7.41
C ALA A 165 2.51 13.80 -7.69
N THR A 166 2.13 13.89 -8.95
CA THR A 166 0.74 13.82 -9.39
C THR A 166 0.23 12.37 -9.33
N ASP A 167 -1.03 12.22 -8.96
CA ASP A 167 -1.70 10.91 -8.98
C ASP A 167 -1.68 10.29 -10.38
N GLN A 168 -1.57 8.98 -10.44
CA GLN A 168 -1.48 8.19 -11.67
C GLN A 168 -2.38 6.96 -11.57
N PHE A 169 -3.17 6.73 -12.63
CA PHE A 169 -4.08 5.60 -12.81
C PHE A 169 -3.86 4.93 -14.15
#